data_a8b5d556dfd442ec16a78f073bdefe0a
#
_entry.id   a8b5d556dfd442ec16a78f073bdefe0a
#
_cell.length_a   1.000
_cell.length_b   1.000
_cell.length_c   1.000
_cell.angle_alpha   90.00
_cell.angle_beta   90.00
_cell.angle_gamma   90.00
#
_symmetry.space_group_name_H-M   'P 1'
#
loop_
_entity.id
_entity.type
_entity.pdbx_description
1 polymer ?
#
loop_
_entity_poly.entity_id
_entity_poly.type
_entity_poly.pdbx_seq_one_letter_code
_entity_poly.pdbx_strand_id
1 'polypeptide(L)'
;MKKFSIFVAILMSVNTVFCIWAEYSSELQHAYNWAYKNKITTMSSIEKANMKWNITREEMAKMISNYAVNILWRTPDTSKSCLFVDSNINPNLVEFVTESCQLWLMGQWVISFKPKDYVTRAEFWTVLSRALWWDKNEWWSTYYENHLKALKSEWIMNKIETPMDKEVRGYVMLMLMRSYEPDYLQSYNDEDYTEYDDISYVMEMLD
;
A
#
# COMPACT_ATOMS: atom_id res chain seq x y z
N MET A 1 2.36 -26.24 -75.87
CA MET A 1 3.24 -25.57 -74.89
C MET A 1 2.35 -25.05 -73.77
N LYS A 2 2.36 -25.75 -72.58
CA LYS A 2 1.54 -25.39 -71.45
C LYS A 2 2.43 -24.49 -70.55
N LYS A 3 1.96 -23.25 -70.31
CA LYS A 3 2.60 -22.32 -69.34
C LYS A 3 2.20 -22.70 -67.96
N PHE A 4 3.14 -23.13 -67.13
CA PHE A 4 2.93 -23.29 -65.67
C PHE A 4 3.14 -21.94 -65.00
N SER A 5 2.07 -21.40 -64.41
CA SER A 5 2.14 -20.21 -63.55
C SER A 5 2.42 -20.67 -62.12
N ILE A 6 3.58 -20.31 -61.60
CA ILE A 6 3.95 -20.56 -60.19
C ILE A 6 3.40 -19.40 -59.37
N PHE A 7 2.37 -19.67 -58.54
CA PHE A 7 1.92 -18.75 -57.51
C PHE A 7 2.85 -18.91 -56.30
N VAL A 8 3.68 -17.90 -56.07
CA VAL A 8 4.45 -17.80 -54.83
C VAL A 8 3.54 -17.15 -53.80
N ALA A 9 3.03 -17.93 -52.85
CA ALA A 9 2.31 -17.43 -51.70
C ALA A 9 3.34 -16.89 -50.68
N ILE A 10 3.45 -15.58 -50.58
CA ILE A 10 4.22 -14.92 -49.52
C ILE A 10 3.38 -15.00 -48.22
N LEU A 11 3.77 -15.92 -47.34
CA LEU A 11 3.30 -15.98 -45.95
C LEU A 11 3.91 -14.79 -45.19
N MET A 12 3.17 -13.69 -45.10
CA MET A 12 3.48 -12.65 -44.12
C MET A 12 3.11 -13.18 -42.75
N SER A 13 4.12 -13.60 -41.97
CA SER A 13 3.97 -13.83 -40.53
C SER A 13 3.75 -12.47 -39.85
N VAL A 14 2.51 -12.19 -39.52
CA VAL A 14 2.17 -11.06 -38.70
C VAL A 14 2.63 -11.41 -37.27
N ASN A 15 3.83 -10.95 -36.92
CA ASN A 15 4.25 -10.91 -35.53
C ASN A 15 3.35 -9.89 -34.80
N THR A 16 2.22 -10.34 -34.30
CA THR A 16 1.45 -9.58 -33.30
C THR A 16 2.31 -9.54 -32.06
N VAL A 17 3.05 -8.45 -31.89
CA VAL A 17 3.62 -8.09 -30.61
C VAL A 17 2.43 -7.80 -29.71
N PHE A 18 2.04 -8.78 -28.88
CA PHE A 18 1.17 -8.53 -27.76
C PHE A 18 1.94 -7.60 -26.82
N CYS A 19 1.69 -6.30 -26.89
CA CYS A 19 1.97 -5.40 -25.79
C CYS A 19 1.13 -5.88 -24.62
N ILE A 20 1.71 -6.70 -23.75
CA ILE A 20 1.14 -6.98 -22.45
C ILE A 20 1.22 -5.65 -21.70
N TRP A 21 0.10 -4.93 -21.64
CA TRP A 21 -0.02 -3.75 -20.78
C TRP A 21 0.31 -4.21 -19.38
N ALA A 22 1.31 -3.62 -18.76
CA ALA A 22 1.62 -3.92 -17.37
C ALA A 22 0.37 -3.58 -16.53
N GLU A 23 -0.18 -4.56 -15.84
CA GLU A 23 -1.39 -4.39 -15.01
C GLU A 23 -1.19 -3.36 -13.88
N TYR A 24 0.07 -3.12 -13.52
CA TYR A 24 0.49 -2.20 -12.45
C TYR A 24 1.54 -1.24 -12.99
N SER A 25 1.50 0.01 -12.51
CA SER A 25 2.54 0.99 -12.82
C SER A 25 3.92 0.50 -12.34
N SER A 26 4.98 1.04 -12.93
CA SER A 26 6.36 0.74 -12.52
C SER A 26 6.60 1.06 -11.04
N GLU A 27 6.01 2.13 -10.54
CA GLU A 27 6.11 2.52 -9.13
C GLU A 27 5.40 1.53 -8.20
N LEU A 28 4.18 1.07 -8.54
CA LEU A 28 3.49 0.03 -7.76
C LEU A 28 4.23 -1.30 -7.79
N GLN A 29 4.84 -1.65 -8.93
CA GLN A 29 5.68 -2.85 -9.02
C GLN A 29 6.92 -2.71 -8.12
N HIS A 30 7.56 -1.55 -8.11
CA HIS A 30 8.69 -1.27 -7.24
C HIS A 30 8.26 -1.32 -5.76
N ALA A 31 7.15 -0.70 -5.40
CA ALA A 31 6.60 -0.71 -4.05
C ALA A 31 6.30 -2.14 -3.55
N TYR A 32 5.72 -2.98 -4.41
CA TYR A 32 5.52 -4.39 -4.08
C TYR A 32 6.85 -5.12 -3.86
N ASN A 33 7.82 -4.99 -4.77
CA ASN A 33 9.13 -5.64 -4.67
C ASN A 33 9.86 -5.22 -3.39
N TRP A 34 9.81 -3.93 -3.07
CA TRP A 34 10.37 -3.38 -1.84
C TRP A 34 9.67 -3.95 -0.59
N ALA A 35 8.33 -3.98 -0.58
CA ALA A 35 7.55 -4.51 0.53
C ALA A 35 7.79 -6.02 0.74
N TYR A 36 7.95 -6.79 -0.34
CA TYR A 36 8.28 -8.21 -0.28
C TYR A 36 9.70 -8.45 0.25
N LYS A 37 10.69 -7.74 -0.26
CA LYS A 37 12.08 -7.80 0.20
C LYS A 37 12.21 -7.50 1.70
N ASN A 38 11.44 -6.53 2.18
CA ASN A 38 11.45 -6.08 3.57
C ASN A 38 10.44 -6.83 4.47
N LYS A 39 9.82 -7.92 3.98
CA LYS A 39 8.87 -8.76 4.71
C LYS A 39 7.60 -8.04 5.19
N ILE A 40 7.29 -6.90 4.61
CA ILE A 40 6.04 -6.16 4.87
C ILE A 40 4.86 -6.95 4.30
N THR A 41 5.05 -7.52 3.10
CA THR A 41 4.14 -8.54 2.55
C THR A 41 4.84 -9.89 2.43
N THR A 42 4.06 -10.97 2.57
CA THR A 42 4.53 -12.36 2.36
C THR A 42 3.99 -12.97 1.06
N MET A 43 3.23 -12.21 0.28
CA MET A 43 2.68 -12.66 -0.99
C MET A 43 3.80 -12.77 -2.02
N SER A 44 3.92 -13.93 -2.68
CA SER A 44 5.06 -14.28 -3.54
C SER A 44 5.02 -13.64 -4.93
N SER A 45 3.94 -12.96 -5.29
CA SER A 45 3.84 -12.15 -6.51
C SER A 45 2.87 -10.99 -6.33
N ILE A 46 2.98 -9.97 -7.17
CA ILE A 46 2.14 -8.77 -7.10
C ILE A 46 0.66 -9.08 -7.34
N GLU A 47 0.37 -10.06 -8.21
CA GLU A 47 -1.00 -10.51 -8.48
C GLU A 47 -1.64 -11.14 -7.24
N LYS A 48 -0.86 -11.93 -6.46
CA LYS A 48 -1.31 -12.54 -5.21
C LYS A 48 -1.40 -11.53 -4.07
N ALA A 49 -0.70 -10.41 -4.19
CA ALA A 49 -0.72 -9.37 -3.17
C ALA A 49 -2.05 -8.60 -3.12
N ASN A 50 -2.93 -8.79 -4.10
CA ASN A 50 -4.24 -8.11 -4.17
C ASN A 50 -4.11 -6.59 -4.03
N MET A 51 -3.24 -5.99 -4.82
CA MET A 51 -2.84 -4.59 -4.72
C MET A 51 -4.02 -3.61 -4.79
N LYS A 52 -5.06 -3.96 -5.57
CA LYS A 52 -6.26 -3.12 -5.78
C LYS A 52 -7.36 -3.32 -4.71
N TRP A 53 -7.16 -4.22 -3.74
CA TRP A 53 -8.18 -4.52 -2.72
C TRP A 53 -8.04 -3.62 -1.50
N ASN A 54 -9.19 -3.27 -0.91
CA ASN A 54 -9.21 -2.57 0.37
C ASN A 54 -8.56 -3.41 1.45
N ILE A 55 -7.77 -2.76 2.31
CA ILE A 55 -7.06 -3.42 3.39
C ILE A 55 -7.90 -3.46 4.67
N THR A 56 -7.89 -4.60 5.36
CA THR A 56 -8.51 -4.71 6.69
C THR A 56 -7.57 -4.24 7.79
N ARG A 57 -8.12 -3.93 8.98
CA ARG A 57 -7.33 -3.45 10.12
C ARG A 57 -6.31 -4.46 10.60
N GLU A 58 -6.62 -5.77 10.62
CA GLU A 58 -5.64 -6.81 10.99
C GLU A 58 -4.53 -6.98 9.95
N GLU A 59 -4.85 -6.82 8.65
CA GLU A 59 -3.83 -6.85 7.59
C GLU A 59 -2.92 -5.63 7.66
N MET A 60 -3.49 -4.45 7.93
CA MET A 60 -2.70 -3.24 8.14
C MET A 60 -1.82 -3.36 9.38
N ALA A 61 -2.33 -3.94 10.48
CA ALA A 61 -1.52 -4.19 11.68
C ALA A 61 -0.25 -4.98 11.34
N LYS A 62 -0.36 -6.03 10.51
CA LYS A 62 0.82 -6.78 10.05
C LYS A 62 1.79 -5.90 9.26
N MET A 63 1.29 -5.16 8.27
CA MET A 63 2.15 -4.37 7.40
C MET A 63 2.88 -3.26 8.17
N ILE A 64 2.18 -2.54 9.03
CA ILE A 64 2.77 -1.43 9.78
C ILE A 64 3.67 -1.90 10.93
N SER A 65 3.38 -3.03 11.59
CA SER A 65 4.28 -3.61 12.59
C SER A 65 5.59 -4.06 11.96
N ASN A 66 5.52 -4.81 10.85
CA ASN A 66 6.73 -5.20 10.11
C ASN A 66 7.52 -3.99 9.63
N TYR A 67 6.87 -2.94 9.17
CA TYR A 67 7.53 -1.69 8.78
C TYR A 67 8.23 -1.04 9.98
N ALA A 68 7.53 -0.88 11.09
CA ALA A 68 8.07 -0.23 12.29
C ALA A 68 9.25 -1.01 12.88
N VAL A 69 9.18 -2.34 12.93
CA VAL A 69 10.22 -3.18 13.51
C VAL A 69 11.40 -3.37 12.55
N ASN A 70 11.14 -3.76 11.30
CA ASN A 70 12.20 -4.16 10.38
C ASN A 70 12.91 -2.97 9.71
N ILE A 71 12.21 -1.84 9.54
CA ILE A 71 12.70 -0.67 8.81
C ILE A 71 13.04 0.48 9.74
N LEU A 72 12.12 0.80 10.67
CA LEU A 72 12.32 1.90 11.61
C LEU A 72 13.02 1.48 12.92
N TRP A 73 13.34 0.18 13.07
CA TRP A 73 14.03 -0.38 14.22
C TRP A 73 13.33 -0.11 15.56
N ARG A 74 12.00 0.02 15.53
CA ARG A 74 11.22 0.25 16.75
C ARG A 74 11.04 -1.06 17.52
N THR A 75 11.05 -0.97 18.83
CA THR A 75 10.83 -2.10 19.73
C THR A 75 9.43 -2.01 20.35
N PRO A 76 8.61 -3.09 20.26
CA PRO A 76 7.32 -3.15 20.94
C PRO A 76 7.47 -3.06 22.46
N ASP A 77 6.61 -2.29 23.11
CA ASP A 77 6.52 -2.23 24.57
C ASP A 77 5.72 -3.43 25.09
N THR A 78 6.43 -4.52 25.39
CA THR A 78 5.82 -5.77 25.88
C THR A 78 5.24 -5.66 27.29
N SER A 79 5.54 -4.59 28.03
CA SER A 79 4.90 -4.33 29.34
C SER A 79 3.44 -3.88 29.18
N LYS A 80 3.07 -3.41 27.98
CA LYS A 80 1.74 -2.95 27.67
C LYS A 80 0.80 -4.11 27.37
N SER A 81 -0.28 -4.22 28.13
CA SER A 81 -1.35 -5.17 27.86
C SER A 81 -2.19 -4.68 26.67
N CYS A 82 -2.17 -5.41 25.58
CA CYS A 82 -2.90 -5.14 24.34
C CYS A 82 -3.91 -6.27 24.09
N LEU A 83 -4.89 -6.40 24.99
CA LEU A 83 -5.93 -7.42 24.91
C LEU A 83 -7.20 -6.82 24.30
N PHE A 84 -7.71 -7.48 23.27
CA PHE A 84 -8.94 -7.11 22.59
C PHE A 84 -10.01 -8.19 22.78
N VAL A 85 -11.28 -7.77 22.84
CA VAL A 85 -12.41 -8.71 23.02
C VAL A 85 -12.81 -9.43 21.73
N ASP A 86 -12.20 -9.06 20.60
CA ASP A 86 -12.51 -9.60 19.29
C ASP A 86 -12.10 -11.07 19.19
N SER A 87 -13.06 -11.97 18.98
CA SER A 87 -12.84 -13.41 18.79
C SER A 87 -12.56 -13.79 17.33
N ASN A 88 -12.73 -12.84 16.39
CA ASN A 88 -12.65 -13.08 14.95
C ASN A 88 -11.33 -12.61 14.31
N ILE A 89 -10.30 -12.30 15.13
CA ILE A 89 -8.94 -12.02 14.61
C ILE A 89 -8.41 -13.30 13.93
N ASN A 90 -7.83 -13.13 12.76
CA ASN A 90 -7.15 -14.24 12.09
C ASN A 90 -6.00 -14.75 12.97
N PRO A 91 -5.94 -16.06 13.32
CA PRO A 91 -4.89 -16.59 14.19
C PRO A 91 -3.46 -16.28 13.74
N ASN A 92 -3.22 -16.17 12.42
CA ASN A 92 -1.91 -15.80 11.86
C ASN A 92 -1.59 -14.31 11.97
N LEU A 93 -2.53 -13.50 12.43
CA LEU A 93 -2.39 -12.03 12.53
C LEU A 93 -2.51 -11.51 13.98
N VAL A 94 -2.83 -12.38 14.94
CA VAL A 94 -3.00 -12.00 16.36
C VAL A 94 -1.73 -11.32 16.90
N GLU A 95 -0.57 -11.88 16.61
CA GLU A 95 0.72 -11.33 17.03
C GLU A 95 0.91 -9.89 16.54
N PHE A 96 0.65 -9.65 15.25
CA PHE A 96 0.79 -8.32 14.66
C PHE A 96 -0.23 -7.31 15.18
N VAL A 97 -1.46 -7.76 15.49
CA VAL A 97 -2.47 -6.92 16.13
C VAL A 97 -2.00 -6.47 17.51
N THR A 98 -1.45 -7.40 18.31
CA THR A 98 -0.86 -7.09 19.61
C THR A 98 0.35 -6.17 19.47
N GLU A 99 1.26 -6.49 18.58
CA GLU A 99 2.49 -5.74 18.32
C GLU A 99 2.19 -4.30 17.86
N SER A 100 1.23 -4.10 16.94
CA SER A 100 0.82 -2.77 16.51
C SER A 100 0.32 -1.88 17.64
N CYS A 101 -0.32 -2.47 18.64
CA CYS A 101 -0.73 -1.79 19.88
C CYS A 101 0.48 -1.48 20.78
N GLN A 102 1.36 -2.44 20.99
CA GLN A 102 2.58 -2.26 21.78
C GLN A 102 3.54 -1.22 21.17
N LEU A 103 3.51 -1.06 19.86
CA LEU A 103 4.24 -0.03 19.12
C LEU A 103 3.55 1.36 19.16
N TRP A 104 2.39 1.49 19.80
CA TRP A 104 1.59 2.71 19.86
C TRP A 104 1.06 3.18 18.50
N LEU A 105 0.86 2.26 17.56
CA LEU A 105 0.41 2.56 16.20
C LEU A 105 -1.10 2.41 16.06
N MET A 106 -1.66 1.28 16.51
CA MET A 106 -3.07 0.94 16.38
C MET A 106 -3.65 0.44 17.68
N GLY A 107 -4.99 0.44 17.80
CA GLY A 107 -5.68 -0.18 18.94
C GLY A 107 -5.47 0.54 20.28
N GLN A 108 -5.10 1.82 20.27
CA GLN A 108 -4.92 2.59 21.49
C GLN A 108 -6.29 2.94 22.08
N TRP A 109 -6.43 2.74 23.40
CA TRP A 109 -7.62 3.16 24.17
C TRP A 109 -8.94 2.51 23.75
N VAL A 110 -8.90 1.38 23.00
CA VAL A 110 -10.10 0.66 22.57
C VAL A 110 -10.14 -0.75 23.15
N ILE A 111 -11.35 -1.25 23.39
CA ILE A 111 -11.60 -2.61 23.88
C ILE A 111 -11.71 -3.58 22.69
N SER A 112 -12.25 -3.11 21.57
CA SER A 112 -12.42 -3.89 20.33
C SER A 112 -11.50 -3.34 19.23
N PHE A 113 -10.70 -4.21 18.63
CA PHE A 113 -9.80 -3.85 17.54
C PHE A 113 -10.52 -3.72 16.19
N LYS A 114 -11.65 -4.42 16.03
CA LYS A 114 -12.43 -4.52 14.79
C LYS A 114 -11.59 -5.04 13.61
N PRO A 115 -11.04 -6.26 13.70
CA PRO A 115 -10.01 -6.75 12.79
C PRO A 115 -10.43 -6.82 11.33
N LYS A 116 -11.72 -7.07 11.06
CA LYS A 116 -12.28 -7.24 9.71
C LYS A 116 -12.80 -5.94 9.08
N ASP A 117 -12.86 -4.85 9.83
CA ASP A 117 -13.24 -3.57 9.27
C ASP A 117 -12.17 -3.08 8.29
N TYR A 118 -12.61 -2.46 7.21
CA TYR A 118 -11.69 -1.81 6.30
C TYR A 118 -11.13 -0.52 6.91
N VAL A 119 -9.86 -0.29 6.65
CA VAL A 119 -9.16 0.92 7.06
C VAL A 119 -9.53 2.07 6.15
N THR A 120 -9.81 3.24 6.73
CA THR A 120 -9.92 4.47 5.94
C THR A 120 -8.54 5.05 5.64
N ARG A 121 -8.45 5.89 4.61
CA ARG A 121 -7.22 6.62 4.26
C ARG A 121 -6.72 7.43 5.45
N ALA A 122 -7.60 8.17 6.13
CA ALA A 122 -7.29 8.94 7.34
C ALA A 122 -6.70 8.08 8.47
N GLU A 123 -7.23 6.88 8.70
CA GLU A 123 -6.71 5.95 9.70
C GLU A 123 -5.29 5.49 9.33
N PHE A 124 -5.05 5.10 8.08
CA PHE A 124 -3.73 4.67 7.64
C PHE A 124 -2.71 5.82 7.75
N TRP A 125 -3.07 7.02 7.30
CA TRP A 125 -2.18 8.19 7.38
C TRP A 125 -1.81 8.55 8.80
N THR A 126 -2.78 8.46 9.72
CA THR A 126 -2.53 8.64 11.15
C THR A 126 -1.52 7.62 11.67
N VAL A 127 -1.72 6.34 11.33
CA VAL A 127 -0.84 5.25 11.77
C VAL A 127 0.57 5.39 11.17
N LEU A 128 0.70 5.72 9.89
CA LEU A 128 1.99 5.95 9.24
C LEU A 128 2.73 7.14 9.85
N SER A 129 2.04 8.25 10.06
CA SER A 129 2.62 9.43 10.72
C SER A 129 3.10 9.14 12.14
N ARG A 130 2.35 8.34 12.91
CA ARG A 130 2.79 7.85 14.23
C ARG A 130 4.03 6.96 14.13
N ALA A 131 4.10 6.11 13.12
CA ALA A 131 5.28 5.28 12.89
C ALA A 131 6.53 6.12 12.63
N LEU A 132 6.41 7.21 11.87
CA LEU A 132 7.53 8.08 11.49
C LEU A 132 7.91 9.08 12.59
N TRP A 133 6.92 9.72 13.23
CA TRP A 133 7.15 10.89 14.09
C TRP A 133 6.52 10.79 15.47
N TRP A 134 6.06 9.60 15.90
CA TRP A 134 5.41 9.38 17.20
C TRP A 134 4.16 10.26 17.36
N ASP A 135 4.02 10.95 18.47
CA ASP A 135 2.89 11.81 18.83
C ASP A 135 3.02 13.25 18.32
N LYS A 136 4.07 13.57 17.55
CA LYS A 136 4.36 14.94 17.10
C LYS A 136 3.18 15.62 16.38
N ASN A 137 2.38 14.83 15.66
CA ASN A 137 1.25 15.33 14.87
C ASN A 137 -0.11 15.06 15.52
N GLU A 138 -0.14 14.55 16.76
CA GLU A 138 -1.36 14.43 17.56
C GLU A 138 -1.92 15.81 17.91
N TRP A 139 -3.20 15.88 18.31
CA TRP A 139 -3.87 17.09 18.75
C TRP A 139 -4.41 17.99 17.64
N TRP A 140 -5.72 17.98 17.46
CA TRP A 140 -6.58 19.06 16.93
C TRP A 140 -8.00 18.53 16.70
N SER A 141 -8.91 19.41 16.25
CA SER A 141 -10.35 19.13 16.08
C SER A 141 -10.65 17.89 15.22
N THR A 142 -9.75 17.54 14.32
CA THR A 142 -9.86 16.38 13.45
C THR A 142 -8.60 15.53 13.61
N TYR A 143 -8.74 14.29 14.08
CA TYR A 143 -7.64 13.41 14.48
C TYR A 143 -6.59 13.14 13.39
N TYR A 144 -6.92 13.34 12.11
CA TYR A 144 -6.06 13.00 10.98
C TYR A 144 -5.41 14.20 10.28
N GLU A 145 -5.91 15.44 10.45
CA GLU A 145 -5.49 16.57 9.60
C GLU A 145 -4.00 16.90 9.70
N ASN A 146 -3.44 16.90 10.89
CA ASN A 146 -2.01 17.20 11.06
C ASN A 146 -1.12 16.07 10.54
N HIS A 147 -1.53 14.81 10.75
CA HIS A 147 -0.86 13.65 10.19
C HIS A 147 -0.81 13.74 8.66
N LEU A 148 -1.94 14.13 8.08
CA LEU A 148 -2.11 14.29 6.65
C LEU A 148 -1.20 15.38 6.08
N LYS A 149 -1.21 16.56 6.71
CA LYS A 149 -0.36 17.68 6.31
C LYS A 149 1.12 17.33 6.40
N ALA A 150 1.54 16.62 7.46
CA ALA A 150 2.91 16.18 7.63
C ALA A 150 3.35 15.20 6.54
N LEU A 151 2.54 14.19 6.23
CA LEU A 151 2.85 13.23 5.15
C LEU A 151 2.90 13.89 3.77
N LYS A 152 2.04 14.89 3.53
CA LYS A 152 2.05 15.65 2.27
C LYS A 152 3.29 16.54 2.16
N SER A 153 3.70 17.21 3.24
CA SER A 153 4.90 18.06 3.23
C SER A 153 6.19 17.30 2.95
N GLU A 154 6.23 16.02 3.30
CA GLU A 154 7.36 15.11 3.03
C GLU A 154 7.22 14.34 1.70
N TRP A 155 6.27 14.72 0.85
CA TRP A 155 6.02 14.08 -0.46
C TRP A 155 5.71 12.58 -0.40
N ILE A 156 5.44 12.04 0.78
CA ILE A 156 5.06 10.63 0.97
C ILE A 156 3.72 10.36 0.29
N MET A 157 2.85 11.38 0.26
CA MET A 157 1.57 11.31 -0.42
C MET A 157 1.24 12.65 -1.08
N ASN A 158 0.57 12.60 -2.22
CA ASN A 158 0.24 13.78 -3.00
C ASN A 158 -1.21 14.23 -2.84
N LYS A 159 -2.14 13.26 -2.79
CA LYS A 159 -3.58 13.51 -2.66
C LYS A 159 -4.01 13.35 -1.21
N ILE A 160 -4.74 14.34 -0.71
CA ILE A 160 -5.26 14.37 0.67
C ILE A 160 -6.78 14.47 0.70
N GLU A 161 -7.40 14.38 -0.45
CA GLU A 161 -8.84 14.39 -0.63
C GLU A 161 -9.43 13.05 -0.15
N THR A 162 -10.72 13.05 0.12
CA THR A 162 -11.49 11.86 0.50
C THR A 162 -10.87 11.02 1.65
N PRO A 163 -10.60 11.62 2.82
CA PRO A 163 -9.95 10.93 3.94
C PRO A 163 -10.75 9.74 4.49
N MET A 164 -12.07 9.71 4.24
CA MET A 164 -12.95 8.64 4.71
C MET A 164 -13.09 7.46 3.75
N ASP A 165 -12.53 7.56 2.54
CA ASP A 165 -12.48 6.43 1.62
C ASP A 165 -11.64 5.29 2.18
N LYS A 166 -11.96 4.07 1.75
CA LYS A 166 -11.21 2.89 2.16
C LYS A 166 -9.83 2.89 1.52
N GLU A 167 -8.82 2.57 2.32
CA GLU A 167 -7.44 2.50 1.83
C GLU A 167 -7.20 1.21 1.06
N VAL A 168 -6.38 1.30 0.02
CA VAL A 168 -6.04 0.21 -0.88
C VAL A 168 -4.65 -0.34 -0.53
N ARG A 169 -4.51 -1.66 -0.52
CA ARG A 169 -3.28 -2.34 -0.12
C ARG A 169 -2.04 -1.89 -0.90
N GLY A 170 -2.18 -1.68 -2.20
CA GLY A 170 -1.09 -1.18 -3.04
C GLY A 170 -0.59 0.19 -2.61
N TYR A 171 -1.49 1.09 -2.22
CA TYR A 171 -1.12 2.42 -1.73
C TYR A 171 -0.46 2.38 -0.36
N VAL A 172 -0.86 1.44 0.51
CA VAL A 172 -0.14 1.22 1.77
C VAL A 172 1.32 0.89 1.47
N MET A 173 1.59 -0.08 0.58
CA MET A 173 2.97 -0.45 0.21
C MET A 173 3.73 0.74 -0.40
N LEU A 174 3.07 1.48 -1.29
CA LEU A 174 3.64 2.65 -1.95
C LEU A 174 4.06 3.73 -0.95
N MET A 175 3.19 4.10 -0.02
CA MET A 175 3.50 5.13 0.97
C MET A 175 4.55 4.69 1.98
N LEU A 176 4.58 3.40 2.36
CA LEU A 176 5.64 2.84 3.19
C LEU A 176 7.01 2.89 2.48
N MET A 177 7.06 2.57 1.20
CA MET A 177 8.27 2.67 0.38
C MET A 177 8.72 4.13 0.26
N ARG A 178 7.84 5.04 -0.14
CA ARG A 178 8.14 6.48 -0.29
C ARG A 178 8.67 7.11 0.99
N SER A 179 8.17 6.68 2.15
CA SER A 179 8.65 7.19 3.43
C SER A 179 10.06 6.70 3.82
N TYR A 180 10.56 5.66 3.15
CA TYR A 180 11.89 5.11 3.36
C TYR A 180 12.88 5.47 2.24
N GLU A 181 12.41 5.57 1.00
CA GLU A 181 13.20 5.89 -0.19
C GLU A 181 12.77 7.24 -0.81
N PRO A 182 12.96 8.37 -0.11
CA PRO A 182 12.50 9.67 -0.60
C PRO A 182 13.18 10.09 -1.91
N ASP A 183 14.42 9.65 -2.14
CA ASP A 183 15.18 9.96 -3.35
C ASP A 183 14.64 9.23 -4.61
N TYR A 184 13.89 8.15 -4.41
CA TYR A 184 13.23 7.44 -5.51
C TYR A 184 12.28 8.35 -6.29
N LEU A 185 11.59 9.26 -5.61
CA LEU A 185 10.67 10.21 -6.21
C LEU A 185 11.37 11.27 -7.07
N GLN A 186 12.62 11.61 -6.75
CA GLN A 186 13.40 12.59 -7.52
C GLN A 186 13.91 12.03 -8.85
N SER A 187 13.95 10.70 -8.99
CA SER A 187 14.39 10.03 -10.22
C SER A 187 13.29 9.89 -11.27
N TYR A 188 12.03 10.08 -10.90
CA TYR A 188 10.91 10.13 -11.83
C TYR A 188 10.72 11.58 -12.27
N ASN A 189 10.93 11.86 -13.57
CA ASN A 189 10.63 13.15 -14.14
C ASN A 189 9.14 13.48 -13.99
N ASP A 190 8.82 14.74 -13.74
CA ASP A 190 7.46 15.26 -13.50
C ASP A 190 6.41 14.84 -14.56
N GLU A 191 6.85 14.44 -15.76
CA GLU A 191 5.97 14.01 -16.86
C GLU A 191 5.33 12.63 -16.63
N ASP A 192 6.01 11.72 -15.94
CA ASP A 192 5.46 10.38 -15.62
C ASP A 192 4.49 10.40 -14.43
N TYR A 193 4.54 11.46 -13.64
CA TYR A 193 3.79 11.57 -12.39
C TYR A 193 2.31 11.92 -12.59
N THR A 194 1.96 12.55 -13.71
CA THR A 194 0.61 13.06 -13.98
C THR A 194 -0.36 11.99 -14.49
N GLU A 195 0.13 10.92 -15.10
CA GLU A 195 -0.71 9.90 -15.74
C GLU A 195 -1.11 8.75 -14.79
N TYR A 196 -0.36 8.52 -13.69
CA TYR A 196 -0.57 7.36 -12.81
C TYR A 196 -1.20 7.67 -11.46
N ASP A 197 -1.42 8.93 -11.11
CA ASP A 197 -2.13 9.32 -9.90
C ASP A 197 -3.64 9.03 -9.96
N ASP A 198 -4.14 8.57 -11.12
CA ASP A 198 -5.56 8.37 -11.38
C ASP A 198 -5.99 6.90 -11.43
N ILE A 199 -5.65 6.12 -10.38
CA ILE A 199 -6.31 4.81 -10.19
C ILE A 199 -7.81 5.01 -9.84
N SER A 200 -8.21 6.19 -9.35
CA SER A 200 -9.63 6.53 -9.22
C SER A 200 -10.35 6.44 -10.57
N TYR A 201 -9.69 6.85 -11.66
CA TYR A 201 -10.22 6.77 -13.03
C TYR A 201 -10.36 5.33 -13.54
N VAL A 202 -9.46 4.41 -13.11
CA VAL A 202 -9.54 2.99 -13.48
C VAL A 202 -10.64 2.27 -12.70
N MET A 203 -10.96 2.71 -11.49
CA MET A 203 -12.04 2.14 -10.68
C MET A 203 -13.42 2.56 -11.19
N GLU A 204 -13.58 3.76 -11.77
CA GLU A 204 -14.83 4.20 -12.42
C GLU A 204 -15.15 3.46 -13.73
N MET A 205 -14.16 2.86 -14.40
CA MET A 205 -14.39 2.10 -15.63
C MET A 205 -14.78 0.62 -15.40
N LEU A 206 -14.82 0.15 -14.15
CA LEU A 206 -15.12 -1.24 -13.81
C LEU A 206 -16.47 -1.43 -13.11
N ASP A 207 -17.26 -0.35 -12.94
CA ASP A 207 -18.68 -0.36 -12.59
C ASP A 207 -19.55 -0.29 -13.90
#